data_7bd015d8b5799aded8c7192e6c5db956
#
_entry.id   7bd015d8b5799aded8c7192e6c5db956
#
_cell.length_a   1.000
_cell.length_b   1.000
_cell.length_c   1.000
_cell.angle_alpha   90.00
_cell.angle_beta   90.00
_cell.angle_gamma   90.00
#
_symmetry.space_group_name_H-M   'P 1'
#
loop_
_entity.id
_entity.type
_entity.pdbx_description
1 polymer ?
#
loop_
_entity_poly.entity_id
_entity_poly.type
_entity_poly.pdbx_seq_one_letter_code
_entity_poly.pdbx_strand_id
1 'polypeptide(L)'
;MTIDWAKRKAVVIESDDWGICAWAPDREALQAVRQIDAVQEYLQSLPGWVDGSLETPADLERLFAFLEGFRGCDGRPVVFTACYAVANPDYRAIEAAGMQTYHDMFLDEGVPDRWERGDIVAKAREGMRRGVWCPEFHTRLHHAQPYLWLDAVREGDTGAAAIFPYQMFQCRERVGEYVDMTPEQQAEWIAPAIRRMEILFGQPARCAVNSDATDETEAVWADEGIRCRMCKGTGSWANEGEPNFSHPAGDLREDIEMTYLNRNTWLEPLGEGDLEGRRHAKHAYDEVIAAWENNRPAICSSHRKNYVSFVDEQVENGYRQAAWWLEKLVNEHPDLYFLTSWEVAQMYRQGASIQLLGDHAVARNWTEDEAQVTETLPDELEPGELHVLTGTQLAAIECHDREMTVTMAPGDYMIELHESE
;
A
#
# COMPACT_ATOMS: atom_id res chain seq x y z
N MET A 1 -23.15 -12.96 -4.20
CA MET A 1 -22.96 -13.83 -2.98
C MET A 1 -22.38 -12.94 -1.90
N THR A 2 -22.82 -13.02 -0.65
CA THR A 2 -22.39 -12.09 0.39
C THR A 2 -21.62 -12.87 1.45
N ILE A 3 -20.35 -12.55 1.66
CA ILE A 3 -19.54 -13.10 2.76
C ILE A 3 -20.09 -12.63 4.10
N ASP A 4 -20.20 -13.54 5.05
CA ASP A 4 -20.54 -13.22 6.45
C ASP A 4 -19.26 -12.79 7.20
N TRP A 5 -18.92 -11.50 7.08
CA TRP A 5 -17.72 -10.93 7.68
C TRP A 5 -17.77 -10.87 9.23
N ALA A 6 -18.97 -10.97 9.81
CA ALA A 6 -19.11 -11.10 11.26
C ALA A 6 -18.61 -12.48 11.77
N LYS A 7 -18.70 -13.51 10.92
CA LYS A 7 -18.13 -14.84 11.20
C LYS A 7 -16.71 -15.00 10.66
N ARG A 8 -16.44 -14.45 9.45
CA ARG A 8 -15.14 -14.49 8.80
C ARG A 8 -14.36 -13.21 9.14
N LYS A 9 -14.02 -13.03 10.40
CA LYS A 9 -13.35 -11.83 10.93
C LYS A 9 -12.05 -11.56 10.18
N ALA A 10 -12.10 -10.66 9.21
CA ALA A 10 -10.95 -10.28 8.40
C ALA A 10 -10.40 -8.93 8.84
N VAL A 11 -9.08 -8.83 8.89
CA VAL A 11 -8.32 -7.60 9.09
C VAL A 11 -7.36 -7.43 7.90
N VAL A 12 -7.42 -6.28 7.25
CA VAL A 12 -6.48 -5.82 6.22
C VAL A 12 -5.71 -4.64 6.78
N ILE A 13 -4.41 -4.56 6.54
CA ILE A 13 -3.61 -3.40 6.89
C ILE A 13 -3.05 -2.81 5.60
N GLU A 14 -3.62 -1.70 5.16
CA GLU A 14 -3.16 -0.90 4.04
C GLU A 14 -2.18 0.15 4.56
N SER A 15 -0.92 0.07 4.12
CA SER A 15 0.13 0.97 4.57
C SER A 15 0.70 1.75 3.41
N ASP A 16 0.56 3.07 3.44
CA ASP A 16 0.92 3.97 2.34
C ASP A 16 2.36 4.52 2.46
N ASP A 17 2.81 5.21 1.41
CA ASP A 17 4.02 6.03 1.31
C ASP A 17 5.35 5.25 1.22
N TRP A 18 5.33 3.96 0.87
CA TRP A 18 6.57 3.20 0.66
C TRP A 18 7.26 3.62 -0.65
N GLY A 19 8.60 3.63 -0.64
CA GLY A 19 9.42 3.99 -1.81
C GLY A 19 9.55 5.48 -2.08
N ILE A 20 8.86 6.35 -1.35
CA ILE A 20 8.85 7.79 -1.64
C ILE A 20 10.00 8.54 -0.94
N CYS A 21 10.74 9.34 -1.72
CA CYS A 21 11.79 10.26 -1.27
C CYS A 21 11.21 11.68 -1.02
N ALA A 22 10.18 11.78 -0.17
CA ALA A 22 9.36 12.98 -0.10
C ALA A 22 9.85 14.03 0.90
N TRP A 23 10.07 13.66 2.14
CA TRP A 23 10.27 14.64 3.23
C TRP A 23 11.72 15.08 3.29
N ALA A 24 12.54 14.46 4.13
CA ALA A 24 13.94 14.78 4.23
C ALA A 24 14.84 13.56 4.03
N PRO A 25 15.94 13.68 3.26
CA PRO A 25 16.85 12.58 3.04
C PRO A 25 17.69 12.25 4.30
N ASP A 26 17.95 13.24 5.14
CA ASP A 26 18.77 13.11 6.33
C ASP A 26 18.42 14.17 7.38
N ARG A 27 18.96 14.02 8.59
CA ARG A 27 18.73 14.96 9.70
C ARG A 27 19.27 16.37 9.42
N GLU A 28 20.33 16.50 8.61
CA GLU A 28 20.90 17.80 8.24
C GLU A 28 19.92 18.56 7.35
N ALA A 29 19.41 17.92 6.30
CA ALA A 29 18.39 18.49 5.42
C ALA A 29 17.14 18.88 6.20
N LEU A 30 16.65 17.99 7.09
CA LEU A 30 15.49 18.28 7.94
C LEU A 30 15.70 19.52 8.81
N GLN A 31 16.88 19.65 9.43
CA GLN A 31 17.20 20.82 10.25
C GLN A 31 17.30 22.10 9.40
N ALA A 32 17.91 22.03 8.23
CA ALA A 32 18.04 23.16 7.32
C ALA A 32 16.67 23.66 6.83
N VAL A 33 15.81 22.76 6.36
CA VAL A 33 14.48 23.15 5.82
C VAL A 33 13.55 23.67 6.90
N ARG A 34 13.70 23.26 8.15
CA ARG A 34 12.99 23.83 9.30
C ARG A 34 13.33 25.29 9.59
N GLN A 35 14.37 25.84 8.98
CA GLN A 35 14.74 27.26 9.09
C GLN A 35 14.20 28.10 7.90
N ILE A 36 13.51 27.48 6.95
CA ILE A 36 12.97 28.16 5.76
C ILE A 36 11.54 28.61 6.05
N ASP A 37 11.34 29.91 6.21
CA ASP A 37 10.05 30.50 6.59
C ASP A 37 8.91 30.02 5.67
N ALA A 38 9.15 29.95 4.37
CA ALA A 38 8.16 29.56 3.37
C ALA A 38 7.65 28.10 3.51
N VAL A 39 8.38 27.24 4.22
CA VAL A 39 7.99 25.84 4.44
C VAL A 39 7.53 25.57 5.88
N GLN A 40 7.69 26.54 6.77
CA GLN A 40 7.36 26.38 8.21
C GLN A 40 5.87 26.04 8.43
N GLU A 41 4.96 26.76 7.78
CA GLU A 41 3.53 26.54 7.90
C GLU A 41 3.15 25.12 7.47
N TYR A 42 3.69 24.66 6.34
CA TYR A 42 3.50 23.32 5.84
C TYR A 42 4.04 22.26 6.81
N LEU A 43 5.27 22.42 7.30
CA LEU A 43 5.87 21.50 8.27
C LEU A 43 5.06 21.41 9.58
N GLN A 44 4.48 22.55 10.03
CA GLN A 44 3.62 22.59 11.21
C GLN A 44 2.23 21.96 10.99
N SER A 45 1.73 21.99 9.75
CA SER A 45 0.44 21.39 9.41
C SER A 45 0.45 19.86 9.38
N LEU A 46 1.64 19.25 9.30
CA LEU A 46 1.83 17.80 9.16
C LEU A 46 2.74 17.22 10.27
N PRO A 47 2.37 17.37 11.55
CA PRO A 47 3.18 16.86 12.65
C PRO A 47 3.37 15.34 12.53
N GLY A 48 4.62 14.89 12.71
CA GLY A 48 4.99 13.48 12.59
C GLY A 48 5.15 12.94 11.15
N TRP A 49 4.67 13.67 10.13
CA TRP A 49 4.89 13.30 8.73
C TRP A 49 6.27 13.75 8.24
N VAL A 50 6.60 15.00 8.51
CA VAL A 50 7.86 15.64 8.06
C VAL A 50 9.11 15.02 8.67
N ASP A 51 8.98 14.26 9.73
CA ASP A 51 10.04 13.47 10.36
C ASP A 51 10.23 12.09 9.73
N GLY A 52 9.32 11.68 8.85
CA GLY A 52 9.44 10.46 8.06
C GLY A 52 10.57 10.54 7.03
N SER A 53 11.13 9.41 6.68
CA SER A 53 12.17 9.28 5.65
C SER A 53 11.90 8.04 4.79
N LEU A 54 12.70 7.87 3.72
CA LEU A 54 12.70 6.61 2.98
C LEU A 54 13.14 5.48 3.91
N GLU A 55 12.48 4.34 3.80
CA GLU A 55 12.84 3.13 4.52
C GLU A 55 14.24 2.63 4.16
N THR A 56 14.86 1.91 5.08
CA THR A 56 16.08 1.14 4.84
C THR A 56 15.79 -0.36 4.85
N PRO A 57 16.67 -1.21 4.29
CA PRO A 57 16.55 -2.67 4.48
C PRO A 57 16.48 -3.10 5.94
N ALA A 58 17.10 -2.34 6.86
CA ALA A 58 17.05 -2.62 8.30
C ALA A 58 15.69 -2.27 8.92
N ASP A 59 15.06 -1.17 8.48
CA ASP A 59 13.71 -0.80 8.90
C ASP A 59 12.70 -1.86 8.45
N LEU A 60 12.80 -2.31 7.19
CA LEU A 60 11.97 -3.37 6.64
C LEU A 60 12.18 -4.69 7.38
N GLU A 61 13.43 -5.09 7.67
CA GLU A 61 13.72 -6.30 8.46
C GLU A 61 13.06 -6.25 9.83
N ARG A 62 13.19 -5.11 10.53
CA ARG A 62 12.56 -4.91 11.83
C ARG A 62 11.03 -5.07 11.72
N LEU A 63 10.43 -4.47 10.71
CA LEU A 63 8.98 -4.54 10.49
C LEU A 63 8.54 -5.96 10.14
N PHE A 64 9.25 -6.66 9.27
CA PHE A 64 8.93 -8.04 8.89
C PHE A 64 9.01 -9.00 10.08
N ALA A 65 10.08 -8.90 10.86
CA ALA A 65 10.21 -9.70 12.09
C ALA A 65 9.09 -9.40 13.10
N PHE A 66 8.65 -8.16 13.19
CA PHE A 66 7.52 -7.76 14.03
C PHE A 66 6.21 -8.39 13.55
N LEU A 67 5.90 -8.32 12.25
CA LEU A 67 4.67 -8.86 11.68
C LEU A 67 4.59 -10.39 11.77
N GLU A 68 5.70 -11.10 11.63
CA GLU A 68 5.78 -12.55 11.80
C GLU A 68 5.45 -13.03 13.22
N GLY A 69 5.54 -12.12 14.20
CA GLY A 69 5.17 -12.41 15.59
C GLY A 69 3.67 -12.64 15.81
N PHE A 70 2.82 -12.28 14.86
CA PHE A 70 1.37 -12.39 14.98
C PHE A 70 0.80 -13.23 13.84
N ARG A 71 -0.19 -14.09 14.15
CA ARG A 71 -0.76 -15.01 13.15
C ARG A 71 -2.27 -15.04 13.22
N GLY A 72 -2.89 -15.17 12.05
CA GLY A 72 -4.31 -15.47 11.91
C GLY A 72 -4.65 -16.92 12.25
N CYS A 73 -5.92 -17.25 12.22
CA CYS A 73 -6.43 -18.59 12.53
C CYS A 73 -5.98 -19.66 11.51
N ASP A 74 -5.58 -19.26 10.33
CA ASP A 74 -5.02 -20.11 9.27
C ASP A 74 -3.49 -20.32 9.42
N GLY A 75 -2.89 -19.75 10.46
CA GLY A 75 -1.46 -19.85 10.76
C GLY A 75 -0.58 -18.87 9.98
N ARG A 76 -1.14 -18.08 9.06
CA ARG A 76 -0.38 -17.07 8.30
C ARG A 76 -0.02 -15.87 9.17
N PRO A 77 1.15 -15.25 8.92
CA PRO A 77 1.51 -14.02 9.62
C PRO A 77 0.60 -12.85 9.20
N VAL A 78 0.72 -11.76 9.95
CA VAL A 78 0.18 -10.47 9.53
C VAL A 78 0.85 -10.05 8.22
N VAL A 79 0.05 -9.66 7.24
CA VAL A 79 0.53 -9.13 5.95
C VAL A 79 0.13 -7.67 5.81
N PHE A 80 1.06 -6.83 5.35
CA PHE A 80 0.77 -5.46 4.94
C PHE A 80 0.49 -5.43 3.43
N THR A 81 -0.64 -4.83 3.03
CA THR A 81 -0.81 -4.30 1.68
C THR A 81 -0.03 -2.99 1.63
N ALA A 82 1.18 -3.05 1.07
CA ALA A 82 2.14 -1.96 1.09
C ALA A 82 2.06 -1.14 -0.21
N CYS A 83 1.57 0.09 -0.10
CA CYS A 83 1.30 0.94 -1.25
C CYS A 83 2.53 1.77 -1.60
N TYR A 84 3.08 1.53 -2.80
CA TYR A 84 4.34 2.11 -3.26
C TYR A 84 4.15 3.29 -4.19
N ALA A 85 4.91 4.38 -3.93
CA ALA A 85 5.30 5.32 -4.95
C ALA A 85 6.54 4.76 -5.66
N VAL A 86 6.47 4.56 -6.99
CA VAL A 86 7.46 3.76 -7.71
C VAL A 86 8.60 4.55 -8.34
N ALA A 87 8.50 5.89 -8.33
CA ALA A 87 9.53 6.77 -8.87
C ALA A 87 9.78 7.98 -7.95
N ASN A 88 10.91 8.60 -8.14
CA ASN A 88 11.33 9.81 -7.43
C ASN A 88 12.00 10.79 -8.40
N PRO A 89 12.02 12.13 -8.13
CA PRO A 89 12.67 13.08 -9.02
C PRO A 89 14.16 12.77 -9.21
N ASP A 90 14.63 12.73 -10.46
CA ASP A 90 16.06 12.68 -10.78
C ASP A 90 16.64 14.12 -10.80
N TYR A 91 17.08 14.58 -9.65
CA TYR A 91 17.61 15.93 -9.47
C TYR A 91 18.80 16.22 -10.38
N ARG A 92 19.67 15.22 -10.62
CA ARG A 92 20.84 15.37 -11.52
C ARG A 92 20.42 15.54 -12.97
N ALA A 93 19.49 14.71 -13.45
CA ALA A 93 19.00 14.82 -14.81
C ALA A 93 18.23 16.14 -15.02
N ILE A 94 17.44 16.58 -14.03
CA ILE A 94 16.74 17.88 -14.05
C ILE A 94 17.74 19.03 -14.14
N GLU A 95 18.80 19.04 -13.32
CA GLU A 95 19.87 20.05 -13.37
C GLU A 95 20.61 20.00 -14.70
N ALA A 96 20.97 18.83 -15.19
CA ALA A 96 21.65 18.65 -16.48
C ALA A 96 20.80 19.14 -17.66
N ALA A 97 19.47 19.02 -17.58
CA ALA A 97 18.53 19.61 -18.54
C ALA A 97 18.33 21.14 -18.35
N GLY A 98 19.10 21.79 -17.49
CA GLY A 98 19.03 23.21 -17.21
C GLY A 98 17.68 23.61 -16.60
N MET A 99 17.07 22.76 -15.81
CA MET A 99 15.76 22.94 -15.17
C MET A 99 14.60 23.11 -16.18
N GLN A 100 14.76 22.69 -17.44
CA GLN A 100 13.73 22.85 -18.46
C GLN A 100 12.82 21.63 -18.61
N THR A 101 13.29 20.47 -18.19
CA THR A 101 12.59 19.18 -18.34
C THR A 101 12.58 18.45 -17.02
N TYR A 102 11.40 17.98 -16.62
CA TYR A 102 11.26 17.08 -15.49
C TYR A 102 11.79 15.70 -15.88
N HIS A 103 12.54 15.12 -14.97
CA HIS A 103 13.04 13.74 -15.04
C HIS A 103 12.79 13.06 -13.70
N ASP A 104 12.45 11.79 -13.75
CA ASP A 104 12.38 10.91 -12.59
C ASP A 104 13.19 9.63 -12.83
N MET A 105 13.39 8.89 -11.77
CA MET A 105 14.01 7.57 -11.77
C MET A 105 13.09 6.61 -11.04
N PHE A 106 12.90 5.42 -11.58
CA PHE A 106 12.18 4.35 -10.92
C PHE A 106 13.04 3.66 -9.87
N LEU A 107 12.42 3.04 -8.87
CA LEU A 107 13.12 2.43 -7.73
C LEU A 107 14.14 1.34 -8.10
N ASP A 108 13.97 0.66 -9.24
CA ASP A 108 14.96 -0.30 -9.77
C ASP A 108 16.14 0.37 -10.49
N GLU A 109 16.00 1.64 -10.87
CA GLU A 109 17.07 2.46 -11.41
C GLU A 109 17.88 3.12 -10.28
N GLY A 110 17.28 3.18 -9.08
CA GLY A 110 17.86 3.76 -7.89
C GLY A 110 16.99 4.80 -7.21
N VAL A 111 17.61 5.58 -6.36
CA VAL A 111 17.03 6.73 -5.68
C VAL A 111 17.98 7.94 -5.79
N PRO A 112 17.52 9.18 -5.61
CA PRO A 112 18.41 10.34 -5.62
C PRO A 112 19.53 10.19 -4.60
N ASP A 113 20.73 10.69 -4.92
CA ASP A 113 21.97 10.39 -4.17
C ASP A 113 21.90 10.57 -2.65
N ARG A 114 21.22 11.62 -2.19
CA ARG A 114 21.07 11.87 -0.75
C ARG A 114 20.11 10.86 -0.08
N TRP A 115 19.36 10.12 -0.88
CA TRP A 115 18.36 9.15 -0.42
C TRP A 115 18.84 7.70 -0.48
N GLU A 116 20.13 7.48 -0.86
CA GLU A 116 20.68 6.12 -0.92
C GLU A 116 20.58 5.44 0.45
N ARG A 117 19.86 4.31 0.50
CA ARG A 117 19.52 3.57 1.72
C ARG A 117 19.86 2.08 1.64
N GLY A 118 20.38 1.61 0.52
CA GLY A 118 20.56 0.19 0.21
C GLY A 118 19.39 -0.37 -0.60
N ASP A 119 19.43 -1.65 -0.90
CA ASP A 119 18.47 -2.31 -1.79
C ASP A 119 17.13 -2.58 -1.08
N ILE A 120 16.26 -1.58 -1.07
CA ILE A 120 14.92 -1.65 -0.49
C ILE A 120 13.99 -2.57 -1.30
N VAL A 121 14.19 -2.66 -2.63
CA VAL A 121 13.36 -3.50 -3.51
C VAL A 121 13.64 -4.98 -3.25
N ALA A 122 14.92 -5.38 -3.20
CA ALA A 122 15.27 -6.76 -2.85
C ALA A 122 14.76 -7.14 -1.45
N LYS A 123 14.79 -6.19 -0.50
CA LYS A 123 14.26 -6.43 0.85
C LYS A 123 12.73 -6.56 0.85
N ALA A 124 12.02 -5.76 0.07
CA ALA A 124 10.57 -5.91 -0.10
C ALA A 124 10.19 -7.28 -0.69
N ARG A 125 10.92 -7.74 -1.72
CA ARG A 125 10.76 -9.10 -2.28
C ARG A 125 10.99 -10.20 -1.24
N GLU A 126 11.94 -10.01 -0.32
CA GLU A 126 12.12 -10.94 0.80
C GLU A 126 10.88 -10.98 1.71
N GLY A 127 10.30 -9.82 2.03
CA GLY A 127 9.05 -9.73 2.81
C GLY A 127 7.87 -10.44 2.14
N MET A 128 7.80 -10.39 0.79
CA MET A 128 6.80 -11.16 0.03
C MET A 128 6.98 -12.67 0.23
N ARG A 129 8.20 -13.19 0.08
CA ARG A 129 8.49 -14.63 0.33
C ARG A 129 8.20 -15.05 1.77
N ARG A 130 8.34 -14.14 2.73
CA ARG A 130 7.98 -14.36 4.15
C ARG A 130 6.47 -14.27 4.41
N GLY A 131 5.67 -13.88 3.41
CA GLY A 131 4.21 -13.74 3.50
C GLY A 131 3.74 -12.56 4.36
N VAL A 132 4.60 -11.57 4.63
CA VAL A 132 4.29 -10.39 5.46
C VAL A 132 4.12 -9.10 4.66
N TRP A 133 4.40 -9.14 3.36
CA TRP A 133 4.46 -7.97 2.49
C TRP A 133 3.79 -8.21 1.16
N CYS A 134 2.83 -7.37 0.78
CA CYS A 134 2.13 -7.42 -0.49
C CYS A 134 2.21 -6.02 -1.13
N PRO A 135 3.19 -5.77 -2.02
CA PRO A 135 3.31 -4.48 -2.70
C PRO A 135 2.13 -4.23 -3.62
N GLU A 136 1.54 -3.03 -3.52
CA GLU A 136 0.46 -2.55 -4.37
C GLU A 136 0.74 -1.11 -4.83
N PHE A 137 0.05 -0.66 -5.86
CA PHE A 137 0.32 0.63 -6.48
C PHE A 137 -0.27 1.78 -5.66
N HIS A 138 0.57 2.75 -5.31
CA HIS A 138 0.11 4.01 -4.74
C HIS A 138 0.05 5.10 -5.83
N THR A 139 1.21 5.41 -6.39
CA THR A 139 1.37 6.49 -7.37
C THR A 139 2.69 6.29 -8.13
N ARG A 140 2.94 7.17 -9.12
CA ARG A 140 4.28 7.31 -9.66
C ARG A 140 5.16 8.18 -8.76
N LEU A 141 4.69 9.39 -8.38
CA LEU A 141 5.45 10.39 -7.64
C LEU A 141 4.79 10.85 -6.34
N HIS A 142 3.60 10.40 -6.03
CA HIS A 142 2.81 10.84 -4.88
C HIS A 142 2.26 12.28 -5.05
N HIS A 143 2.16 13.07 -3.97
CA HIS A 143 1.45 14.35 -3.92
C HIS A 143 2.12 15.53 -4.64
N ALA A 144 2.86 15.32 -5.71
CA ALA A 144 3.43 16.41 -6.48
C ALA A 144 3.13 16.24 -7.97
N GLN A 145 2.44 17.20 -8.53
CA GLN A 145 2.32 17.34 -9.98
C GLN A 145 3.69 17.79 -10.52
N PRO A 146 4.42 16.94 -11.27
CA PRO A 146 5.84 17.13 -11.52
C PRO A 146 6.18 18.40 -12.30
N TYR A 147 5.32 18.76 -13.25
CA TYR A 147 5.56 19.93 -14.10
C TYR A 147 5.31 21.22 -13.33
N LEU A 148 4.25 21.29 -12.53
CA LEU A 148 3.95 22.45 -11.68
C LEU A 148 5.02 22.64 -10.60
N TRP A 149 5.54 21.54 -10.05
CA TRP A 149 6.64 21.61 -9.10
C TRP A 149 7.91 22.13 -9.75
N LEU A 150 8.29 21.61 -10.93
CA LEU A 150 9.50 22.09 -11.64
C LEU A 150 9.38 23.55 -12.05
N ASP A 151 8.20 23.99 -12.51
CA ASP A 151 7.94 25.39 -12.84
C ASP A 151 8.12 26.28 -11.59
N ALA A 152 7.60 25.87 -10.44
CA ALA A 152 7.78 26.60 -9.19
C ALA A 152 9.27 26.69 -8.79
N VAL A 153 10.04 25.61 -8.95
CA VAL A 153 11.50 25.64 -8.70
C VAL A 153 12.19 26.61 -9.64
N ARG A 154 11.88 26.56 -10.94
CA ARG A 154 12.49 27.42 -11.97
C ARG A 154 12.16 28.89 -11.78
N GLU A 155 10.97 29.22 -11.34
CA GLU A 155 10.50 30.58 -11.07
C GLU A 155 11.04 31.15 -9.77
N GLY A 156 11.79 30.35 -9.00
CA GLY A 156 12.41 30.77 -7.76
C GLY A 156 11.44 30.87 -6.59
N ASP A 157 10.41 30.03 -6.62
CA ASP A 157 9.49 29.91 -5.49
C ASP A 157 10.21 29.69 -4.16
N THR A 158 9.85 30.47 -3.17
CA THR A 158 10.58 30.50 -1.87
C THR A 158 10.50 29.19 -1.08
N GLY A 159 9.54 28.30 -1.39
CA GLY A 159 9.46 26.96 -0.85
C GLY A 159 10.14 25.94 -1.74
N ALA A 160 9.62 25.72 -2.96
CA ALA A 160 10.11 24.68 -3.87
C ALA A 160 11.59 24.85 -4.24
N ALA A 161 12.02 26.07 -4.63
CA ALA A 161 13.40 26.35 -4.99
C ALA A 161 14.36 26.25 -3.77
N ALA A 162 13.88 26.54 -2.57
CA ALA A 162 14.70 26.49 -1.37
C ALA A 162 14.99 25.07 -0.89
N ILE A 163 14.09 24.12 -1.15
CA ILE A 163 14.28 22.71 -0.75
C ILE A 163 14.89 21.82 -1.84
N PHE A 164 14.89 22.27 -3.10
CA PHE A 164 15.47 21.53 -4.22
C PHE A 164 16.93 21.11 -4.01
N PRO A 165 17.84 21.97 -3.46
CA PRO A 165 19.23 21.58 -3.19
C PRO A 165 19.37 20.45 -2.14
N TYR A 166 18.35 20.23 -1.34
CA TYR A 166 18.29 19.14 -0.37
C TYR A 166 17.69 17.86 -0.96
N GLN A 167 17.37 17.84 -2.25
CA GLN A 167 16.69 16.74 -2.94
C GLN A 167 15.34 16.41 -2.28
N MET A 168 14.58 17.44 -1.99
CA MET A 168 13.22 17.37 -1.45
C MET A 168 12.24 18.01 -2.43
N PHE A 169 11.02 17.49 -2.52
CA PHE A 169 10.01 18.05 -3.42
C PHE A 169 8.69 18.40 -2.74
N GLN A 170 8.44 17.95 -1.53
CA GLN A 170 7.23 18.31 -0.79
C GLN A 170 7.49 19.45 0.18
N CYS A 171 6.86 20.61 -0.04
CA CYS A 171 7.06 21.80 0.77
C CYS A 171 5.84 22.69 0.96
N ARG A 172 4.70 22.34 0.37
CA ARG A 172 3.47 23.15 0.37
C ARG A 172 2.23 22.28 0.36
N GLU A 173 1.07 23.00 0.27
CA GLU A 173 -0.21 22.37 -0.02
C GLU A 173 -0.09 21.30 -1.10
N ARG A 174 -0.80 20.21 -0.88
CA ARG A 174 -0.88 19.10 -1.81
C ARG A 174 -1.39 19.59 -3.16
N VAL A 175 -0.54 19.61 -4.15
CA VAL A 175 -0.98 19.62 -5.53
C VAL A 175 -1.08 18.15 -5.92
N GLY A 176 -2.28 17.65 -6.13
CA GLY A 176 -2.50 16.26 -6.52
C GLY A 176 -1.64 15.90 -7.74
N GLU A 177 -1.14 14.67 -7.78
CA GLU A 177 -0.20 14.24 -8.82
C GLU A 177 -0.78 14.41 -10.24
N TYR A 178 -2.09 14.25 -10.39
CA TYR A 178 -2.79 14.26 -11.68
C TYR A 178 -3.50 15.59 -11.99
N VAL A 179 -3.38 16.60 -11.13
CA VAL A 179 -3.99 17.91 -11.31
C VAL A 179 -3.55 18.52 -12.64
N ASP A 180 -4.50 19.07 -13.37
CA ASP A 180 -4.32 19.70 -14.69
C ASP A 180 -3.74 18.78 -15.79
N MET A 181 -3.71 17.46 -15.57
CA MET A 181 -3.37 16.48 -16.62
C MET A 181 -4.62 16.09 -17.41
N THR A 182 -4.51 16.09 -18.76
CA THR A 182 -5.54 15.49 -19.62
C THR A 182 -5.57 13.96 -19.44
N PRO A 183 -6.65 13.26 -19.83
CA PRO A 183 -6.69 11.80 -19.78
C PRO A 183 -5.50 11.13 -20.49
N GLU A 184 -5.07 11.67 -21.63
CA GLU A 184 -3.92 11.16 -22.38
C GLU A 184 -2.61 11.35 -21.61
N GLN A 185 -2.43 12.51 -20.96
CA GLN A 185 -1.28 12.77 -20.11
C GLN A 185 -1.27 11.88 -18.87
N GLN A 186 -2.45 11.62 -18.27
CA GLN A 186 -2.56 10.66 -17.18
C GLN A 186 -2.16 9.26 -17.63
N ALA A 187 -2.62 8.79 -18.80
CA ALA A 187 -2.25 7.49 -19.33
C ALA A 187 -0.73 7.39 -19.59
N GLU A 188 -0.13 8.40 -20.23
CA GLU A 188 1.33 8.44 -20.46
C GLU A 188 2.14 8.48 -19.16
N TRP A 189 1.58 9.07 -18.10
CA TRP A 189 2.24 9.18 -16.81
C TRP A 189 2.09 7.92 -15.95
N ILE A 190 0.87 7.39 -15.85
CA ILE A 190 0.50 6.33 -14.90
C ILE A 190 0.84 4.94 -15.45
N ALA A 191 0.52 4.64 -16.72
CA ALA A 191 0.66 3.29 -17.26
C ALA A 191 2.09 2.72 -17.15
N PRO A 192 3.17 3.46 -17.46
CA PRO A 192 4.53 2.97 -17.26
C PRO A 192 4.86 2.69 -15.79
N ALA A 193 4.26 3.46 -14.87
CA ALA A 193 4.48 3.29 -13.43
C ALA A 193 3.83 2.01 -12.89
N ILE A 194 2.61 1.69 -13.34
CA ILE A 194 1.95 0.43 -12.97
C ILE A 194 2.72 -0.78 -13.52
N ARG A 195 3.14 -0.74 -14.79
CA ARG A 195 3.96 -1.82 -15.38
C ARG A 195 5.29 -2.02 -14.66
N ARG A 196 5.81 -0.96 -14.04
CA ARG A 196 7.05 -1.05 -13.27
C ARG A 196 6.89 -1.85 -11.99
N MET A 197 5.68 -1.97 -11.43
CA MET A 197 5.42 -2.82 -10.26
C MET A 197 5.82 -4.28 -10.50
N GLU A 198 5.51 -4.84 -11.67
CA GLU A 198 5.91 -6.21 -12.02
C GLU A 198 7.44 -6.35 -12.11
N ILE A 199 8.13 -5.36 -12.70
CA ILE A 199 9.60 -5.33 -12.74
C ILE A 199 10.19 -5.23 -11.33
N LEU A 200 9.61 -4.35 -10.47
CA LEU A 200 10.09 -4.13 -9.11
C LEU A 200 9.87 -5.34 -8.20
N PHE A 201 8.72 -5.99 -8.29
CA PHE A 201 8.27 -6.97 -7.28
C PHE A 201 8.04 -8.38 -7.84
N GLY A 202 8.20 -8.59 -9.16
CA GLY A 202 8.00 -9.90 -9.79
C GLY A 202 6.52 -10.30 -9.92
N GLN A 203 5.59 -9.41 -9.60
CA GLN A 203 4.15 -9.62 -9.76
C GLN A 203 3.45 -8.30 -10.10
N PRO A 204 2.37 -8.31 -10.90
CA PRO A 204 1.61 -7.11 -11.21
C PRO A 204 0.84 -6.62 -9.97
N ALA A 205 0.68 -5.30 -9.84
CA ALA A 205 -0.23 -4.73 -8.87
C ALA A 205 -1.69 -5.01 -9.27
N ARG A 206 -2.53 -5.29 -8.29
CA ARG A 206 -3.97 -5.53 -8.46
C ARG A 206 -4.83 -4.45 -7.81
N CYS A 207 -4.25 -3.74 -6.85
CA CYS A 207 -4.92 -2.67 -6.12
C CYS A 207 -4.18 -1.34 -6.34
N ALA A 208 -4.95 -0.25 -6.26
CA ALA A 208 -4.36 1.09 -6.27
C ALA A 208 -5.05 2.00 -5.25
N VAL A 209 -4.27 2.93 -4.69
CA VAL A 209 -4.75 3.99 -3.81
C VAL A 209 -4.21 5.33 -4.25
N ASN A 210 -5.09 6.30 -4.45
CA ASN A 210 -4.74 7.71 -4.59
C ASN A 210 -5.98 8.55 -4.28
N SER A 211 -5.82 9.59 -3.45
CA SER A 211 -6.93 10.49 -3.08
C SER A 211 -7.38 11.38 -4.24
N ASP A 212 -6.52 11.59 -5.23
CA ASP A 212 -6.75 12.52 -6.34
C ASP A 212 -7.20 11.80 -7.63
N ALA A 213 -7.41 10.47 -7.55
CA ALA A 213 -7.84 9.68 -8.69
C ALA A 213 -9.27 10.04 -9.11
N THR A 214 -9.43 10.27 -10.41
CA THR A 214 -10.71 10.54 -11.09
C THR A 214 -11.21 9.31 -11.85
N ASP A 215 -12.36 9.40 -12.48
CA ASP A 215 -12.88 8.34 -13.35
C ASP A 215 -11.92 8.00 -14.51
N GLU A 216 -11.24 9.02 -15.05
CA GLU A 216 -10.21 8.84 -16.08
C GLU A 216 -8.98 8.11 -15.54
N THR A 217 -8.57 8.44 -14.31
CA THR A 217 -7.47 7.74 -13.63
C THR A 217 -7.81 6.25 -13.45
N GLU A 218 -9.03 5.95 -13.01
CA GLU A 218 -9.48 4.57 -12.82
C GLU A 218 -9.54 3.78 -14.13
N ALA A 219 -9.90 4.42 -15.23
CA ALA A 219 -9.87 3.78 -16.55
C ALA A 219 -8.43 3.41 -16.94
N VAL A 220 -7.45 4.28 -16.74
CA VAL A 220 -6.04 3.96 -16.96
C VAL A 220 -5.57 2.82 -16.05
N TRP A 221 -5.95 2.83 -14.77
CA TRP A 221 -5.64 1.75 -13.85
C TRP A 221 -6.20 0.41 -14.32
N ALA A 222 -7.46 0.41 -14.79
CA ALA A 222 -8.11 -0.79 -15.28
C ALA A 222 -7.47 -1.34 -16.56
N ASP A 223 -7.07 -0.46 -17.48
CA ASP A 223 -6.35 -0.84 -18.71
C ASP A 223 -5.01 -1.51 -18.40
N GLU A 224 -4.37 -1.16 -17.28
CA GLU A 224 -3.11 -1.73 -16.79
C GLU A 224 -3.30 -2.88 -15.79
N GLY A 225 -4.51 -3.40 -15.62
CA GLY A 225 -4.78 -4.61 -14.82
C GLY A 225 -5.10 -4.38 -13.35
N ILE A 226 -5.19 -3.14 -12.87
CA ILE A 226 -5.72 -2.85 -11.54
C ILE A 226 -7.22 -3.18 -11.51
N ARG A 227 -7.67 -3.86 -10.47
CA ARG A 227 -9.07 -4.31 -10.31
C ARG A 227 -9.65 -3.96 -8.95
N CYS A 228 -8.88 -3.31 -8.10
CA CYS A 228 -9.31 -2.88 -6.77
C CYS A 228 -8.86 -1.45 -6.50
N ARG A 229 -9.81 -0.58 -6.17
CA ARG A 229 -9.54 0.75 -5.66
C ARG A 229 -9.65 0.75 -4.14
N MET A 230 -8.54 1.02 -3.46
CA MET A 230 -8.48 1.28 -2.04
C MET A 230 -8.87 2.74 -1.81
N CYS A 231 -9.99 2.98 -1.12
CA CYS A 231 -10.54 4.31 -0.91
C CYS A 231 -10.30 4.79 0.52
N LYS A 232 -10.12 6.10 0.68
CA LYS A 232 -10.31 6.71 2.00
C LYS A 232 -11.76 6.48 2.41
N GLY A 233 -11.97 5.87 3.57
CA GLY A 233 -13.31 5.62 4.09
C GLY A 233 -14.05 6.90 4.45
N THR A 234 -15.36 6.78 4.66
CA THR A 234 -16.25 7.85 5.15
C THR A 234 -16.07 8.15 6.65
N GLY A 235 -14.94 7.75 7.22
CA GLY A 235 -14.62 7.99 8.62
C GLY A 235 -14.13 9.41 8.88
N SER A 236 -13.55 9.55 10.05
CA SER A 236 -13.07 10.80 10.65
C SER A 236 -12.03 11.62 9.88
N TRP A 237 -11.71 11.21 8.67
CA TRP A 237 -10.77 11.86 7.74
C TRP A 237 -11.42 12.56 6.57
N ALA A 238 -12.70 12.32 6.32
CA ALA A 238 -13.43 13.16 5.41
C ALA A 238 -13.44 14.57 6.02
N ASN A 239 -12.72 15.49 5.41
CA ASN A 239 -12.95 16.90 5.70
C ASN A 239 -14.40 17.19 5.32
N GLU A 240 -15.13 17.91 6.17
CA GLU A 240 -16.48 18.37 5.84
C GLU A 240 -16.38 19.13 4.50
N GLY A 241 -16.98 18.57 3.44
CA GLY A 241 -17.01 19.20 2.11
C GLY A 241 -16.15 18.55 1.01
N GLU A 242 -15.26 17.59 1.31
CA GLU A 242 -14.67 16.79 0.24
C GLU A 242 -15.72 15.83 -0.34
N PRO A 243 -15.76 15.67 -1.70
CA PRO A 243 -16.60 14.63 -2.31
C PRO A 243 -16.09 13.29 -1.84
N ASN A 244 -16.73 12.73 -0.83
CA ASN A 244 -16.48 11.38 -0.38
C ASN A 244 -16.80 10.46 -1.53
N PHE A 245 -15.89 9.54 -1.83
CA PHE A 245 -16.17 8.47 -2.76
C PHE A 245 -17.45 7.78 -2.30
N SER A 246 -18.49 7.93 -3.10
CA SER A 246 -19.84 7.48 -2.78
C SER A 246 -20.03 5.97 -2.94
N HIS A 247 -18.95 5.23 -3.26
CA HIS A 247 -19.03 3.80 -3.48
C HIS A 247 -19.01 3.04 -2.14
N PRO A 248 -20.04 2.23 -1.85
CA PRO A 248 -20.00 1.29 -0.74
C PRO A 248 -18.83 0.31 -0.88
N ALA A 249 -18.35 -0.21 0.26
CA ALA A 249 -17.35 -1.28 0.24
C ALA A 249 -17.91 -2.52 -0.48
N GLY A 250 -17.14 -3.03 -1.43
CA GLY A 250 -17.53 -4.16 -2.29
C GLY A 250 -18.38 -3.77 -3.49
N ASP A 251 -18.66 -2.48 -3.71
CA ASP A 251 -19.29 -2.01 -4.94
C ASP A 251 -18.42 -2.34 -6.16
N LEU A 252 -19.05 -2.65 -7.28
CA LEU A 252 -18.37 -3.03 -8.53
C LEU A 252 -18.73 -2.06 -9.63
N ARG A 253 -17.74 -1.38 -10.17
CA ARG A 253 -17.85 -0.65 -11.41
C ARG A 253 -17.65 -1.61 -12.57
N GLU A 254 -18.76 -2.08 -13.16
CA GLU A 254 -18.79 -3.21 -14.12
C GLU A 254 -18.05 -2.89 -15.43
N ASP A 255 -18.09 -1.63 -15.91
CA ASP A 255 -17.49 -1.22 -17.18
C ASP A 255 -15.97 -1.38 -17.22
N ILE A 256 -15.32 -1.29 -16.06
CA ILE A 256 -13.86 -1.45 -15.90
C ILE A 256 -13.49 -2.55 -14.90
N GLU A 257 -14.43 -3.32 -14.44
CA GLU A 257 -14.27 -4.41 -13.45
C GLU A 257 -13.56 -3.98 -12.15
N MET A 258 -13.76 -2.74 -11.69
CA MET A 258 -13.14 -2.17 -10.51
C MET A 258 -13.99 -2.41 -9.26
N THR A 259 -13.40 -3.03 -8.23
CA THR A 259 -14.02 -3.21 -6.91
C THR A 259 -13.54 -2.11 -5.96
N TYR A 260 -14.44 -1.51 -5.22
CA TYR A 260 -14.10 -0.47 -4.25
C TYR A 260 -14.00 -1.03 -2.84
N LEU A 261 -12.89 -0.74 -2.16
CA LEU A 261 -12.69 -1.03 -0.74
C LEU A 261 -12.57 0.27 0.03
N ASN A 262 -13.27 0.36 1.16
CA ASN A 262 -13.24 1.56 2.00
C ASN A 262 -12.52 1.26 3.31
N ARG A 263 -11.51 2.05 3.63
CA ARG A 263 -10.85 2.06 4.93
C ARG A 263 -11.87 2.44 6.00
N ASN A 264 -11.95 1.69 7.05
CA ASN A 264 -12.89 1.87 8.15
C ASN A 264 -12.23 1.76 9.53
N THR A 265 -10.92 1.64 9.55
CA THR A 265 -10.08 1.57 10.76
C THR A 265 -8.82 2.39 10.51
N TRP A 266 -8.28 3.05 11.53
CA TRP A 266 -7.06 3.87 11.40
C TRP A 266 -6.10 3.60 12.55
N LEU A 267 -4.89 3.14 12.22
CA LEU A 267 -3.77 3.04 13.14
C LEU A 267 -2.69 4.03 12.73
N GLU A 268 -2.83 5.26 13.22
CA GLU A 268 -1.96 6.41 12.93
C GLU A 268 -1.55 7.10 14.22
N PRO A 269 -0.75 6.47 15.08
CA PRO A 269 -0.39 7.01 16.38
C PRO A 269 0.55 8.21 16.23
N LEU A 270 -0.03 9.40 16.07
CA LEU A 270 0.69 10.67 16.02
C LEU A 270 0.91 11.18 17.44
N GLY A 271 2.15 11.54 17.77
CA GLY A 271 2.50 12.13 19.05
C GLY A 271 2.79 11.13 20.16
N GLU A 272 2.80 11.61 21.40
CA GLU A 272 3.15 10.84 22.57
C GLU A 272 2.05 9.86 22.96
N GLY A 273 2.41 8.83 23.23
CA GLY A 273 2.23 7.52 23.80
C GLY A 273 0.99 7.14 24.54
N ASP A 274 -0.17 7.74 24.51
CA ASP A 274 -1.34 7.08 25.06
C ASP A 274 -2.02 6.16 24.03
N LEU A 275 -2.70 5.11 24.50
CA LEU A 275 -3.43 4.20 23.62
C LEU A 275 -4.84 4.71 23.27
N GLU A 276 -5.28 5.82 23.81
CA GLU A 276 -6.66 6.29 23.79
C GLU A 276 -6.92 7.44 22.80
N GLY A 277 -5.84 7.99 22.20
CA GLY A 277 -5.96 9.04 21.18
C GLY A 277 -6.74 8.57 19.97
N ARG A 278 -7.42 9.49 19.30
CA ARG A 278 -8.03 9.20 17.99
C ARG A 278 -6.96 8.69 17.04
N ARG A 279 -7.21 7.56 16.36
CA ARG A 279 -6.27 6.83 15.49
C ARG A 279 -5.19 6.05 16.25
N HIS A 280 -5.25 5.97 17.57
CA HIS A 280 -4.40 5.14 18.38
C HIS A 280 -4.98 3.72 18.54
N ALA A 281 -4.19 2.83 19.07
CA ALA A 281 -4.45 1.39 19.09
C ALA A 281 -5.81 1.00 19.68
N LYS A 282 -6.25 1.65 20.75
CA LYS A 282 -7.52 1.34 21.38
C LYS A 282 -8.71 1.75 20.51
N HIS A 283 -8.64 2.94 19.91
CA HIS A 283 -9.67 3.40 18.99
C HIS A 283 -9.72 2.54 17.72
N ALA A 284 -8.55 2.23 17.15
CA ALA A 284 -8.45 1.31 16.03
C ALA A 284 -9.04 -0.08 16.32
N TYR A 285 -8.85 -0.59 17.56
CA TYR A 285 -9.47 -1.84 17.98
C TYR A 285 -11.01 -1.73 17.99
N ASP A 286 -11.55 -0.68 18.58
CA ASP A 286 -13.02 -0.47 18.63
C ASP A 286 -13.62 -0.33 17.23
N GLU A 287 -12.90 0.29 16.29
CA GLU A 287 -13.31 0.39 14.87
C GLU A 287 -13.30 -0.99 14.16
N VAL A 288 -12.34 -1.86 14.47
CA VAL A 288 -12.33 -3.26 13.96
C VAL A 288 -13.58 -4.00 14.41
N ILE A 289 -13.91 -3.92 15.70
CA ILE A 289 -15.10 -4.58 16.24
C ILE A 289 -16.36 -4.03 15.57
N ALA A 290 -16.46 -2.71 15.44
CA ALA A 290 -17.60 -2.07 14.77
C ALA A 290 -17.71 -2.48 13.28
N ALA A 291 -16.59 -2.67 12.57
CA ALA A 291 -16.61 -3.16 11.21
C ALA A 291 -17.23 -4.58 11.12
N TRP A 292 -16.78 -5.51 11.96
CA TRP A 292 -17.34 -6.87 12.00
C TRP A 292 -18.80 -6.91 12.42
N GLU A 293 -19.22 -6.11 13.43
CA GLU A 293 -20.61 -5.99 13.85
C GLU A 293 -21.52 -5.46 12.73
N ASN A 294 -20.97 -4.65 11.81
CA ASN A 294 -21.66 -4.16 10.62
C ASN A 294 -21.47 -5.08 9.39
N ASN A 295 -21.03 -6.30 9.60
CA ASN A 295 -20.79 -7.31 8.56
C ASN A 295 -19.84 -6.80 7.45
N ARG A 296 -18.72 -6.20 7.85
CA ARG A 296 -17.66 -5.68 6.97
C ARG A 296 -16.30 -6.21 7.40
N PRO A 297 -15.33 -6.39 6.48
CA PRO A 297 -13.95 -6.59 6.86
C PRO A 297 -13.42 -5.32 7.51
N ALA A 298 -12.51 -5.45 8.46
CA ALA A 298 -11.77 -4.31 9.00
C ALA A 298 -10.61 -3.98 8.06
N ILE A 299 -10.63 -2.79 7.47
CA ILE A 299 -9.59 -2.30 6.56
C ILE A 299 -8.91 -1.11 7.22
N CYS A 300 -7.70 -1.37 7.72
CA CYS A 300 -6.95 -0.42 8.54
C CYS A 300 -6.02 0.42 7.66
N SER A 301 -6.17 1.73 7.74
CA SER A 301 -5.21 2.68 7.19
C SER A 301 -4.02 2.84 8.12
N SER A 302 -2.82 2.72 7.57
CA SER A 302 -1.56 3.02 8.24
C SER A 302 -0.59 3.64 7.25
N HIS A 303 0.55 4.15 7.71
CA HIS A 303 1.55 4.76 6.84
C HIS A 303 2.96 4.40 7.32
N ARG A 304 3.90 4.39 6.38
CA ARG A 304 5.32 4.15 6.62
C ARG A 304 5.88 4.94 7.80
N LYS A 305 5.52 6.20 7.95
CA LYS A 305 6.00 7.11 9.01
C LYS A 305 5.83 6.59 10.44
N ASN A 306 4.89 5.65 10.64
CA ASN A 306 4.68 5.03 11.95
C ASN A 306 5.82 4.06 12.32
N TYR A 307 6.58 3.60 11.32
CA TYR A 307 7.62 2.57 11.45
C TYR A 307 9.00 3.06 11.03
N VAL A 308 9.05 4.18 10.27
CA VAL A 308 10.29 4.76 9.73
C VAL A 308 10.25 6.27 9.92
N SER A 309 11.11 6.80 10.78
CA SER A 309 11.19 8.23 11.10
C SER A 309 12.57 8.58 11.65
N PHE A 310 12.94 9.87 11.55
CA PHE A 310 14.11 10.42 12.24
C PHE A 310 13.90 10.60 13.76
N VAL A 311 12.67 10.45 14.24
CA VAL A 311 12.32 10.55 15.66
C VAL A 311 12.10 9.14 16.21
N ASP A 312 13.10 8.62 16.90
CA ASP A 312 13.08 7.26 17.45
C ASP A 312 11.86 7.01 18.35
N GLU A 313 11.44 8.00 19.14
CA GLU A 313 10.25 7.90 19.99
C GLU A 313 8.96 7.70 19.20
N GLN A 314 8.83 8.34 18.03
CA GLN A 314 7.69 8.12 17.12
C GLN A 314 7.67 6.68 16.61
N VAL A 315 8.81 6.15 16.19
CA VAL A 315 8.96 4.78 15.72
C VAL A 315 8.61 3.77 16.84
N GLU A 316 9.19 3.95 18.03
CA GLU A 316 8.91 3.09 19.18
C GLU A 316 7.42 3.16 19.59
N ASN A 317 6.81 4.35 19.53
CA ASN A 317 5.37 4.50 19.75
C ASN A 317 4.55 3.76 18.69
N GLY A 318 4.90 3.87 17.42
CA GLY A 318 4.26 3.14 16.32
C GLY A 318 4.23 1.63 16.56
N TYR A 319 5.41 1.04 16.82
CA TYR A 319 5.53 -0.38 17.14
C TYR A 319 4.78 -0.78 18.41
N ARG A 320 4.86 0.01 19.47
CA ARG A 320 4.16 -0.28 20.74
C ARG A 320 2.64 -0.29 20.56
N GLN A 321 2.11 0.65 19.81
CA GLN A 321 0.68 0.74 19.52
C GLN A 321 0.22 -0.41 18.62
N ALA A 322 0.97 -0.70 17.57
CA ALA A 322 0.70 -1.83 16.69
C ALA A 322 0.78 -3.17 17.44
N ALA A 323 1.76 -3.36 18.33
CA ALA A 323 1.88 -4.56 19.17
C ALA A 323 0.65 -4.73 20.05
N TRP A 324 0.26 -3.71 20.81
CA TRP A 324 -0.93 -3.77 21.66
C TRP A 324 -2.20 -4.12 20.87
N TRP A 325 -2.37 -3.49 19.69
CA TRP A 325 -3.52 -3.71 18.82
C TRP A 325 -3.57 -5.14 18.28
N LEU A 326 -2.46 -5.63 17.73
CA LEU A 326 -2.36 -6.99 17.18
C LEU A 326 -2.47 -8.06 18.26
N GLU A 327 -1.78 -7.90 19.41
CA GLU A 327 -1.88 -8.82 20.55
C GLU A 327 -3.34 -8.94 21.03
N LYS A 328 -4.03 -7.81 21.15
CA LYS A 328 -5.43 -7.79 21.60
C LYS A 328 -6.33 -8.49 20.58
N LEU A 329 -6.15 -8.23 19.28
CA LEU A 329 -6.94 -8.85 18.21
C LEU A 329 -6.76 -10.38 18.21
N VAL A 330 -5.53 -10.89 18.17
CA VAL A 330 -5.29 -12.33 18.09
C VAL A 330 -5.69 -13.07 19.38
N ASN A 331 -5.58 -12.44 20.54
CA ASN A 331 -5.95 -13.07 21.81
C ASN A 331 -7.47 -13.13 22.04
N GLU A 332 -8.19 -12.06 21.66
CA GLU A 332 -9.64 -11.98 21.88
C GLU A 332 -10.45 -12.57 20.72
N HIS A 333 -9.84 -12.66 19.52
CA HIS A 333 -10.47 -13.18 18.30
C HIS A 333 -9.58 -14.24 17.63
N PRO A 334 -9.44 -15.44 18.22
CA PRO A 334 -8.56 -16.48 17.68
C PRO A 334 -9.05 -17.04 16.32
N ASP A 335 -10.21 -16.63 15.86
CA ASP A 335 -10.84 -16.98 14.59
C ASP A 335 -10.63 -15.92 13.49
N LEU A 336 -9.80 -14.89 13.74
CA LEU A 336 -9.53 -13.83 12.77
C LEU A 336 -8.56 -14.26 11.65
N TYR A 337 -8.68 -13.60 10.50
CA TYR A 337 -7.78 -13.71 9.36
C TYR A 337 -7.07 -12.39 9.09
N PHE A 338 -5.80 -12.44 8.70
CA PHE A 338 -5.09 -11.32 8.10
C PHE A 338 -5.06 -11.51 6.59
N LEU A 339 -5.72 -10.59 5.85
CA LEU A 339 -5.88 -10.64 4.41
C LEU A 339 -5.22 -9.45 3.74
N THR A 340 -4.96 -9.57 2.44
CA THR A 340 -4.61 -8.44 1.58
C THR A 340 -5.86 -7.76 1.03
N SER A 341 -5.71 -6.54 0.51
CA SER A 341 -6.81 -5.83 -0.14
C SER A 341 -7.33 -6.59 -1.35
N TRP A 342 -6.43 -7.24 -2.11
CA TRP A 342 -6.83 -8.03 -3.27
C TRP A 342 -7.65 -9.27 -2.89
N GLU A 343 -7.28 -9.99 -1.84
CA GLU A 343 -8.09 -11.11 -1.33
C GLU A 343 -9.51 -10.66 -0.99
N VAL A 344 -9.64 -9.52 -0.29
CA VAL A 344 -10.96 -8.98 0.10
C VAL A 344 -11.77 -8.53 -1.13
N ALA A 345 -11.14 -7.88 -2.12
CA ALA A 345 -11.81 -7.47 -3.34
C ALA A 345 -12.38 -8.68 -4.11
N GLN A 346 -11.60 -9.74 -4.27
CA GLN A 346 -12.05 -10.99 -4.88
C GLN A 346 -13.17 -11.65 -4.06
N MET A 347 -13.07 -11.65 -2.73
CA MET A 347 -14.11 -12.18 -1.84
C MET A 347 -15.44 -11.46 -2.02
N TYR A 348 -15.46 -10.16 -2.21
CA TYR A 348 -16.67 -9.41 -2.53
C TYR A 348 -17.27 -9.79 -3.89
N ARG A 349 -16.43 -10.07 -4.87
CA ARG A 349 -16.87 -10.40 -6.24
C ARG A 349 -17.43 -11.82 -6.35
N GLN A 350 -16.77 -12.80 -5.75
CA GLN A 350 -17.03 -14.20 -6.04
C GLN A 350 -17.00 -15.14 -4.83
N GLY A 351 -16.74 -14.63 -3.63
CA GLY A 351 -16.66 -15.42 -2.40
C GLY A 351 -15.43 -16.33 -2.30
N ALA A 352 -14.52 -16.20 -3.25
CA ALA A 352 -13.25 -16.92 -3.29
C ALA A 352 -12.14 -16.01 -3.75
N SER A 353 -10.89 -16.28 -3.36
CA SER A 353 -9.73 -15.47 -3.70
C SER A 353 -8.49 -16.31 -3.97
N ILE A 354 -7.55 -15.72 -4.70
CA ILE A 354 -6.17 -16.18 -4.83
C ILE A 354 -5.23 -14.99 -4.73
N GLN A 355 -4.16 -15.13 -3.95
CA GLN A 355 -3.14 -14.10 -3.76
C GLN A 355 -1.75 -14.70 -3.93
N LEU A 356 -0.96 -14.09 -4.80
CA LEU A 356 0.47 -14.40 -4.94
C LEU A 356 1.26 -13.68 -3.84
N LEU A 357 2.19 -14.39 -3.21
CA LEU A 357 3.08 -13.86 -2.17
C LEU A 357 4.47 -14.48 -2.36
N GLY A 358 5.23 -13.93 -3.28
CA GLY A 358 6.59 -14.40 -3.59
C GLY A 358 6.60 -15.83 -4.14
N ASP A 359 7.09 -16.79 -3.36
CA ASP A 359 7.23 -18.21 -3.73
C ASP A 359 6.03 -19.09 -3.36
N HIS A 360 4.92 -18.49 -3.01
CA HIS A 360 3.67 -19.21 -2.75
C HIS A 360 2.44 -18.40 -3.16
N ALA A 361 1.32 -19.09 -3.32
CA ALA A 361 0.01 -18.49 -3.47
C ALA A 361 -0.92 -18.99 -2.37
N VAL A 362 -1.88 -18.16 -1.97
CA VAL A 362 -2.94 -18.57 -1.05
C VAL A 362 -4.27 -18.46 -1.74
N ALA A 363 -4.97 -19.57 -1.84
CA ALA A 363 -6.32 -19.66 -2.41
C ALA A 363 -7.33 -19.93 -1.29
N ARG A 364 -8.47 -19.25 -1.35
CA ARG A 364 -9.54 -19.36 -0.36
C ARG A 364 -10.90 -19.51 -1.03
N ASN A 365 -11.71 -20.38 -0.50
CA ASN A 365 -13.11 -20.48 -0.88
C ASN A 365 -13.98 -20.40 0.38
N TRP A 366 -14.66 -19.28 0.55
CA TRP A 366 -15.58 -19.04 1.66
C TRP A 366 -17.07 -19.14 1.26
N THR A 367 -17.32 -19.72 0.10
CA THR A 367 -18.68 -20.12 -0.32
C THR A 367 -19.09 -21.45 0.30
N GLU A 368 -20.32 -21.89 0.06
CA GLU A 368 -20.80 -23.23 0.47
C GLU A 368 -20.53 -24.31 -0.59
N ASP A 369 -20.25 -23.87 -1.84
CA ASP A 369 -20.05 -24.73 -3.00
C ASP A 369 -18.59 -24.73 -3.45
N GLU A 370 -18.26 -25.57 -4.43
CA GLU A 370 -16.98 -25.52 -5.12
C GLU A 370 -16.83 -24.19 -5.86
N ALA A 371 -15.66 -23.58 -5.76
CA ALA A 371 -15.33 -22.33 -6.43
C ALA A 371 -14.06 -22.48 -7.28
N GLN A 372 -13.96 -21.63 -8.30
CA GLN A 372 -12.81 -21.54 -9.17
C GLN A 372 -12.26 -20.11 -9.14
N VAL A 373 -10.96 -19.99 -8.99
CA VAL A 373 -10.23 -18.72 -9.05
C VAL A 373 -9.04 -18.85 -9.99
N THR A 374 -8.73 -17.78 -10.70
CA THR A 374 -7.61 -17.74 -11.63
C THR A 374 -6.70 -16.57 -11.31
N GLU A 375 -5.39 -16.79 -11.40
CA GLU A 375 -4.36 -15.75 -11.26
C GLU A 375 -3.26 -15.98 -12.30
N THR A 376 -2.72 -14.88 -12.84
CA THR A 376 -1.61 -14.92 -13.78
C THR A 376 -0.30 -15.03 -13.02
N LEU A 377 0.45 -16.08 -13.26
CA LEU A 377 1.78 -16.27 -12.68
C LEU A 377 2.82 -15.40 -13.40
N PRO A 378 3.85 -14.91 -12.68
CA PRO A 378 5.08 -14.40 -13.28
C PRO A 378 5.73 -15.42 -14.24
N ASP A 379 6.46 -14.94 -15.26
CA ASP A 379 7.08 -15.80 -16.30
C ASP A 379 7.99 -16.89 -15.75
N GLU A 380 8.56 -16.66 -14.58
CA GLU A 380 9.59 -17.49 -13.96
C GLU A 380 9.00 -18.52 -12.97
N LEU A 381 7.66 -18.53 -12.77
CA LEU A 381 7.03 -19.36 -11.73
C LEU A 381 6.05 -20.39 -12.30
N GLU A 382 6.09 -21.57 -11.71
CA GLU A 382 5.15 -22.67 -11.94
C GLU A 382 4.52 -23.15 -10.62
N PRO A 383 3.26 -23.65 -10.63
CA PRO A 383 2.64 -24.17 -9.44
C PRO A 383 3.25 -25.52 -9.03
N GLY A 384 3.57 -25.64 -7.75
CA GLY A 384 4.10 -26.85 -7.12
C GLY A 384 3.08 -27.57 -6.24
N GLU A 385 3.49 -27.93 -5.02
CA GLU A 385 2.67 -28.69 -4.08
C GLU A 385 1.55 -27.84 -3.47
N LEU A 386 0.36 -28.43 -3.32
CA LEU A 386 -0.79 -27.80 -2.68
C LEU A 386 -0.95 -28.30 -1.26
N HIS A 387 -1.00 -27.37 -0.31
CA HIS A 387 -1.22 -27.62 1.11
C HIS A 387 -2.59 -27.12 1.56
N VAL A 388 -3.29 -27.92 2.34
CA VAL A 388 -4.58 -27.52 2.94
C VAL A 388 -4.29 -26.79 4.26
N LEU A 389 -4.70 -25.54 4.36
CA LEU A 389 -4.60 -24.76 5.60
C LEU A 389 -5.82 -25.00 6.49
N THR A 390 -7.03 -24.94 5.89
CA THR A 390 -8.29 -25.23 6.58
C THR A 390 -9.24 -25.95 5.64
N GLY A 391 -10.22 -26.71 6.16
CA GLY A 391 -11.26 -27.36 5.33
C GLY A 391 -10.93 -28.79 4.92
N THR A 392 -11.53 -29.25 3.82
CA THR A 392 -11.37 -30.60 3.28
C THR A 392 -10.52 -30.61 2.02
N GLN A 393 -9.77 -31.70 1.82
CA GLN A 393 -8.78 -31.85 0.75
C GLN A 393 -9.43 -32.09 -0.62
N LEU A 394 -10.02 -31.05 -1.24
CA LEU A 394 -10.53 -31.10 -2.59
C LEU A 394 -10.15 -29.80 -3.32
N ALA A 395 -8.93 -29.75 -3.83
CA ALA A 395 -8.54 -28.71 -4.77
C ALA A 395 -7.75 -29.34 -5.93
N ALA A 396 -7.94 -28.77 -7.11
CA ALA A 396 -7.20 -29.09 -8.31
C ALA A 396 -6.57 -27.80 -8.86
N ILE A 397 -5.35 -27.92 -9.36
CA ILE A 397 -4.62 -26.81 -9.99
C ILE A 397 -4.46 -27.17 -11.48
N GLU A 398 -4.82 -26.24 -12.32
CA GLU A 398 -4.54 -26.28 -13.76
C GLU A 398 -3.76 -25.02 -14.11
N CYS A 399 -2.69 -25.15 -14.89
CA CYS A 399 -1.92 -24.03 -15.39
C CYS A 399 -1.87 -24.09 -16.92
N HIS A 400 -2.26 -23.00 -17.56
CA HIS A 400 -2.23 -22.87 -19.01
C HIS A 400 -1.83 -21.44 -19.39
N ASP A 401 -0.81 -21.31 -20.20
CA ASP A 401 -0.31 -19.99 -20.65
C ASP A 401 -0.12 -18.97 -19.50
N ARG A 402 0.49 -19.41 -18.36
CA ARG A 402 0.71 -18.63 -17.12
C ARG A 402 -0.57 -18.37 -16.29
N GLU A 403 -1.73 -18.75 -16.75
CA GLU A 403 -2.94 -18.67 -15.93
C GLU A 403 -3.06 -19.89 -15.05
N MET A 404 -2.84 -19.72 -13.78
CA MET A 404 -3.07 -20.73 -12.75
C MET A 404 -4.51 -20.66 -12.29
N THR A 405 -5.26 -21.70 -12.57
CA THR A 405 -6.66 -21.85 -12.15
C THR A 405 -6.73 -22.88 -11.03
N VAL A 406 -7.29 -22.47 -9.90
CA VAL A 406 -7.53 -23.34 -8.73
C VAL A 406 -9.02 -23.58 -8.59
N THR A 407 -9.41 -24.85 -8.71
CA THR A 407 -10.77 -25.32 -8.41
C THR A 407 -10.76 -25.96 -7.03
N MET A 408 -11.56 -25.47 -6.09
CA MET A 408 -11.46 -25.86 -4.68
C MET A 408 -12.81 -25.94 -3.97
N ALA A 409 -12.93 -26.93 -3.10
CA ALA A 409 -14.01 -27.00 -2.11
C ALA A 409 -13.87 -25.85 -1.08
N PRO A 410 -14.93 -25.59 -0.25
CA PRO A 410 -14.83 -24.62 0.84
C PRO A 410 -13.63 -24.90 1.76
N GLY A 411 -12.76 -23.87 1.92
CA GLY A 411 -11.52 -23.98 2.71
C GLY A 411 -10.47 -22.96 2.30
N ASP A 412 -9.31 -23.06 2.92
CA ASP A 412 -8.13 -22.24 2.65
C ASP A 412 -6.96 -23.15 2.26
N TYR A 413 -6.21 -22.76 1.25
CA TYR A 413 -5.17 -23.56 0.62
C TYR A 413 -3.93 -22.72 0.36
N MET A 414 -2.75 -23.32 0.48
CA MET A 414 -1.47 -22.72 0.08
C MET A 414 -0.89 -23.54 -1.06
N ILE A 415 -0.37 -22.88 -2.07
CA ILE A 415 0.24 -23.48 -3.25
C ILE A 415 1.69 -23.01 -3.28
N GLU A 416 2.65 -23.93 -3.25
CA GLU A 416 4.05 -23.60 -3.48
C GLU A 416 4.23 -23.20 -4.95
N LEU A 417 5.10 -22.21 -5.18
CA LEU A 417 5.49 -21.78 -6.50
C LEU A 417 7.00 -22.03 -6.66
N HIS A 418 7.40 -22.60 -7.77
CA HIS A 418 8.78 -22.91 -8.08
C HIS A 418 9.23 -22.15 -9.32
N GLU A 419 10.54 -21.88 -9.40
CA GLU A 419 11.12 -21.37 -10.65
C GLU A 419 10.96 -22.42 -11.75
N SER A 420 10.44 -21.98 -12.92
CA SER A 420 10.35 -22.83 -14.11
C SER A 420 11.74 -23.25 -14.59
N GLU A 421 11.94 -24.53 -14.90
CA GLU A 421 13.21 -25.10 -15.38
C GLU A 421 13.64 -24.55 -16.76
#